data_bdf00b2f72ba81dcb5a2d049d2d13eee
#
_entry.id   bdf00b2f72ba81dcb5a2d049d2d13eee
#
_cell.length_a   1.000
_cell.length_b   1.000
_cell.length_c   1.000
_cell.angle_alpha   90.00
_cell.angle_beta   90.00
_cell.angle_gamma   90.00
#
_symmetry.space_group_name_H-M   'P 1'
#
loop_
_entity.id
_entity.type
_entity.pdbx_description
1 polymer ?
#
loop_
_entity_poly.entity_id
_entity_poly.type
_entity_poly.pdbx_seq_one_letter_code
_entity_poly.pdbx_strand_id
1 'polypeptide(L)'
;MKNMKVIKLFCLLLFLFVSNWTMAESITSPNGQLQLNFSVNAQGEPIYELSYKGKAVIKPSKLGLELKDAPGLMNGFTLADTKTSTFDETWEPVWGEVKQIRNHYNEMVVTLNQKAQDRNMIIRFRLFDDGLGFRYEFPLSKNLNYFVIKD
;
A
#
# COMPACT_ATOMS: atom_id res chain seq x y z
N MET A 1 -50.38 15.43 -12.27
CA MET A 1 -49.56 14.44 -13.03
C MET A 1 -48.18 14.96 -13.50
N LYS A 2 -47.95 16.27 -13.67
CA LYS A 2 -46.65 16.84 -14.14
C LYS A 2 -45.53 16.78 -13.09
N ASN A 3 -45.86 16.89 -11.79
CA ASN A 3 -44.89 16.93 -10.70
C ASN A 3 -44.29 15.56 -10.34
N MET A 4 -45.00 14.46 -10.64
CA MET A 4 -44.55 13.10 -10.36
C MET A 4 -43.42 12.63 -11.29
N LYS A 5 -43.36 13.15 -12.53
CA LYS A 5 -42.31 12.86 -13.49
C LYS A 5 -40.97 13.57 -13.14
N VAL A 6 -41.07 14.79 -12.61
CA VAL A 6 -39.90 15.57 -12.18
C VAL A 6 -39.26 14.96 -10.93
N ILE A 7 -40.06 14.47 -9.98
CA ILE A 7 -39.55 13.80 -8.76
C ILE A 7 -38.86 12.48 -9.12
N LYS A 8 -39.41 11.70 -10.06
CA LYS A 8 -38.76 10.46 -10.53
C LYS A 8 -37.44 10.73 -11.25
N LEU A 9 -37.36 11.81 -12.03
CA LEU A 9 -36.14 12.21 -12.71
C LEU A 9 -35.08 12.71 -11.72
N PHE A 10 -35.46 13.42 -10.65
CA PHE A 10 -34.57 13.91 -9.61
C PHE A 10 -34.01 12.76 -8.73
N CYS A 11 -34.85 11.76 -8.41
CA CYS A 11 -34.38 10.54 -7.72
C CYS A 11 -33.42 9.68 -8.59
N LEU A 12 -33.61 9.67 -9.91
CA LEU A 12 -32.70 8.92 -10.81
C LEU A 12 -31.33 9.60 -10.95
N LEU A 13 -31.27 10.93 -10.86
CA LEU A 13 -30.02 11.69 -10.89
C LEU A 13 -29.23 11.58 -9.58
N LEU A 14 -29.88 11.33 -8.45
CA LEU A 14 -29.22 11.17 -7.16
C LEU A 14 -28.49 9.82 -7.01
N PHE A 15 -28.82 8.83 -7.85
CA PHE A 15 -28.25 7.47 -7.77
C PHE A 15 -26.94 7.30 -8.55
N LEU A 16 -26.50 8.34 -9.29
CA LEU A 16 -25.27 8.28 -10.13
C LEU A 16 -24.00 8.76 -9.43
N PHE A 17 -24.08 9.21 -8.18
CA PHE A 17 -22.89 9.54 -7.36
C PHE A 17 -22.47 8.35 -6.48
N VAL A 18 -22.22 7.19 -7.07
CA VAL A 18 -21.39 6.17 -6.40
C VAL A 18 -19.94 6.64 -6.54
N SER A 19 -19.52 7.49 -5.63
CA SER A 19 -18.10 7.83 -5.48
C SER A 19 -17.36 6.54 -5.17
N ASN A 20 -16.55 6.06 -6.11
CA ASN A 20 -15.55 5.04 -5.81
C ASN A 20 -14.55 5.67 -4.81
N TRP A 21 -14.76 5.43 -3.54
CA TRP A 21 -13.81 5.80 -2.50
C TRP A 21 -12.62 4.84 -2.65
N THR A 22 -11.58 5.29 -3.31
CA THR A 22 -10.27 4.66 -3.17
C THR A 22 -9.81 4.94 -1.75
N MET A 23 -9.77 3.89 -0.91
CA MET A 23 -9.20 4.00 0.43
C MET A 23 -7.69 4.19 0.24
N ALA A 24 -7.23 5.41 0.52
CA ALA A 24 -5.81 5.72 0.57
C ALA A 24 -5.34 5.58 2.02
N GLU A 25 -4.35 4.75 2.25
CA GLU A 25 -3.69 4.56 3.54
C GLU A 25 -2.45 5.46 3.60
N SER A 26 -2.20 6.10 4.73
CA SER A 26 -1.05 6.97 4.86
C SER A 26 -0.28 6.76 6.17
N ILE A 27 1.03 6.96 6.11
CA ILE A 27 1.92 6.93 7.26
C ILE A 27 2.98 8.02 7.11
N THR A 28 3.44 8.60 8.23
CA THR A 28 4.52 9.59 8.25
C THR A 28 5.76 9.02 8.92
N SER A 29 6.94 9.61 8.62
CA SER A 29 8.14 9.36 9.41
C SER A 29 7.97 9.83 10.86
N PRO A 30 8.80 9.37 11.82
CA PRO A 30 8.72 9.81 13.21
C PRO A 30 8.77 11.34 13.37
N ASN A 31 9.60 12.03 12.58
CA ASN A 31 9.69 13.51 12.58
C ASN A 31 8.60 14.21 11.74
N GLY A 32 7.68 13.44 11.10
CA GLY A 32 6.58 13.96 10.29
C GLY A 32 6.98 14.61 8.96
N GLN A 33 8.25 14.53 8.53
CA GLN A 33 8.70 15.21 7.31
C GLN A 33 8.48 14.38 6.04
N LEU A 34 8.60 13.05 6.14
CA LEU A 34 8.25 12.13 5.07
C LEU A 34 6.81 11.66 5.26
N GLN A 35 6.07 11.56 4.16
CA GLN A 35 4.74 10.97 4.14
C GLN A 35 4.63 10.00 2.96
N LEU A 36 4.26 8.76 3.28
CA LEU A 36 3.91 7.72 2.33
C LEU A 36 2.39 7.64 2.23
N ASN A 37 1.87 7.66 1.01
CA ASN A 37 0.49 7.29 0.71
C ASN A 37 0.48 6.00 -0.10
N PHE A 38 -0.41 5.10 0.27
CA PHE A 38 -0.63 3.83 -0.42
C PHE A 38 -2.09 3.69 -0.83
N SER A 39 -2.35 3.16 -2.01
CA SER A 39 -3.70 2.90 -2.50
C SER A 39 -3.73 1.69 -3.44
N VAL A 40 -4.93 1.17 -3.66
CA VAL A 40 -5.21 0.17 -4.71
C VAL A 40 -6.18 0.81 -5.69
N ASN A 41 -5.81 0.89 -6.97
CA ASN A 41 -6.66 1.52 -7.98
C ASN A 41 -7.80 0.59 -8.43
N ALA A 42 -8.64 1.07 -9.37
CA ALA A 42 -9.80 0.33 -9.88
C ALA A 42 -9.43 -0.99 -10.59
N GLN A 43 -8.21 -1.13 -11.08
CA GLN A 43 -7.67 -2.34 -11.71
C GLN A 43 -7.07 -3.31 -10.67
N GLY A 44 -7.09 -2.93 -9.39
CA GLY A 44 -6.46 -3.70 -8.31
C GLY A 44 -4.94 -3.63 -8.34
N GLU A 45 -4.35 -2.55 -8.87
CA GLU A 45 -2.91 -2.33 -8.88
C GLU A 45 -2.51 -1.59 -7.60
N PRO A 46 -1.55 -2.11 -6.82
CA PRO A 46 -1.00 -1.39 -5.66
C PRO A 46 -0.16 -0.20 -6.12
N ILE A 47 -0.43 0.97 -5.58
CA ILE A 47 0.24 2.23 -5.91
C ILE A 47 0.74 2.88 -4.62
N TYR A 48 1.96 3.40 -4.65
CA TYR A 48 2.52 4.21 -3.58
C TYR A 48 3.07 5.53 -4.10
N GLU A 49 3.11 6.52 -3.25
CA GLU A 49 3.76 7.79 -3.47
C GLU A 49 4.44 8.27 -2.18
N LEU A 50 5.52 9.02 -2.33
CA LEU A 50 6.28 9.57 -1.21
C LEU A 50 6.43 11.07 -1.37
N SER A 51 6.20 11.81 -0.30
CA SER A 51 6.48 13.24 -0.23
C SER A 51 7.42 13.58 0.95
N TYR A 52 8.23 14.61 0.77
CA TYR A 52 9.07 15.21 1.79
C TYR A 52 8.69 16.68 1.97
N LYS A 53 8.27 17.06 3.19
CA LYS A 53 7.79 18.42 3.50
C LYS A 53 6.73 18.91 2.50
N GLY A 54 5.80 18.02 2.12
CA GLY A 54 4.73 18.31 1.19
C GLY A 54 5.12 18.36 -0.29
N LYS A 55 6.40 18.11 -0.64
CA LYS A 55 6.86 18.04 -2.03
C LYS A 55 7.01 16.57 -2.47
N ALA A 56 6.46 16.22 -3.62
CA ALA A 56 6.57 14.86 -4.15
C ALA A 56 8.04 14.48 -4.42
N VAL A 57 8.49 13.37 -3.83
CA VAL A 57 9.79 12.72 -4.06
C VAL A 57 9.61 11.52 -4.97
N ILE A 58 8.59 10.70 -4.72
CA ILE A 58 8.16 9.61 -5.58
C ILE A 58 6.73 9.91 -6.01
N LYS A 59 6.53 10.05 -7.33
CA LYS A 59 5.20 10.18 -7.92
C LYS A 59 4.46 8.85 -7.82
N PRO A 60 3.10 8.82 -8.00
CA PRO A 60 2.35 7.57 -7.98
C PRO A 60 3.03 6.49 -8.83
N SER A 61 3.48 5.44 -8.16
CA SER A 61 4.28 4.35 -8.74
C SER A 61 3.66 3.01 -8.39
N LYS A 62 3.59 2.11 -9.37
CA LYS A 62 3.02 0.78 -9.19
C LYS A 62 3.98 -0.14 -8.46
N LEU A 63 3.42 -1.01 -7.64
CA LEU A 63 4.12 -2.10 -6.96
C LEU A 63 3.61 -3.46 -7.48
N GLY A 64 4.47 -4.46 -7.44
CA GLY A 64 4.12 -5.82 -7.81
C GLY A 64 5.29 -6.56 -8.45
N LEU A 65 5.03 -7.80 -8.87
CA LEU A 65 6.01 -8.69 -9.49
C LEU A 65 5.38 -9.38 -10.70
N GLU A 66 6.09 -9.40 -11.83
CA GLU A 66 5.77 -10.29 -12.93
C GLU A 66 6.34 -11.70 -12.64
N LEU A 67 5.52 -12.73 -12.88
CA LEU A 67 5.92 -14.12 -12.70
C LEU A 67 6.11 -14.79 -14.06
N LYS A 68 7.10 -15.70 -14.15
CA LYS A 68 7.46 -16.32 -15.43
C LYS A 68 6.37 -17.27 -15.96
N ASP A 69 5.86 -18.15 -15.11
CA ASP A 69 4.97 -19.24 -15.51
C ASP A 69 3.62 -19.21 -14.76
N ALA A 70 3.24 -18.04 -14.23
CA ALA A 70 2.01 -17.84 -13.47
C ALA A 70 1.44 -16.43 -13.68
N PRO A 71 0.15 -16.20 -13.43
CA PRO A 71 -0.41 -14.86 -13.39
C PRO A 71 0.36 -13.96 -12.43
N GLY A 72 0.75 -12.76 -12.88
CA GLY A 72 1.57 -11.82 -12.10
C GLY A 72 0.90 -11.35 -10.81
N LEU A 73 1.72 -10.79 -9.93
CA LEU A 73 1.31 -10.10 -8.70
C LEU A 73 1.30 -8.58 -8.93
N MET A 74 0.69 -8.14 -10.04
CA MET A 74 0.69 -6.74 -10.49
C MET A 74 -0.65 -6.04 -10.33
N ASN A 75 -1.77 -6.80 -10.40
CA ASN A 75 -3.14 -6.27 -10.40
C ASN A 75 -4.15 -7.28 -9.82
N GLY A 76 -5.44 -6.91 -9.84
CA GLY A 76 -6.51 -7.77 -9.34
C GLY A 76 -6.55 -7.88 -7.81
N PHE A 77 -5.84 -7.02 -7.11
CA PHE A 77 -5.82 -6.96 -5.66
C PHE A 77 -6.99 -6.15 -5.09
N THR A 78 -7.41 -6.56 -3.92
CA THR A 78 -8.22 -5.76 -3.00
C THR A 78 -7.45 -5.57 -1.71
N LEU A 79 -7.57 -4.41 -1.09
CA LEU A 79 -7.03 -4.15 0.24
C LEU A 79 -7.83 -4.99 1.25
N ALA A 80 -7.17 -5.88 1.96
CA ALA A 80 -7.78 -6.76 2.95
C ALA A 80 -7.61 -6.21 4.38
N ASP A 81 -6.42 -5.68 4.71
CA ASP A 81 -6.10 -5.16 6.04
C ASP A 81 -4.92 -4.17 5.96
N THR A 82 -4.89 -3.20 6.87
CA THR A 82 -3.77 -2.29 7.08
C THR A 82 -3.49 -2.14 8.57
N LYS A 83 -2.23 -2.31 8.95
CA LYS A 83 -1.76 -2.14 10.34
C LYS A 83 -0.61 -1.16 10.37
N THR A 84 -0.60 -0.29 11.37
CA THR A 84 0.49 0.65 11.63
C THR A 84 1.09 0.41 13.00
N SER A 85 2.40 0.64 13.13
CA SER A 85 3.12 0.56 14.40
C SER A 85 4.33 1.51 14.38
N THR A 86 4.88 1.80 15.55
CA THR A 86 6.11 2.56 15.73
C THR A 86 7.13 1.67 16.42
N PHE A 87 8.39 1.76 15.98
CA PHE A 87 9.52 1.08 16.57
C PHE A 87 10.61 2.08 16.91
N ASP A 88 11.18 1.99 18.11
CA ASP A 88 12.27 2.84 18.57
C ASP A 88 13.17 2.04 19.52
N GLU A 89 14.36 1.71 19.04
CA GLU A 89 15.37 0.97 19.78
C GLU A 89 16.75 1.54 19.51
N THR A 90 17.58 1.61 20.54
CA THR A 90 19.01 1.96 20.40
C THR A 90 19.84 0.77 20.80
N TRP A 91 20.79 0.38 19.97
CA TRP A 91 21.70 -0.72 20.23
C TRP A 91 23.16 -0.30 20.02
N GLU A 92 24.06 -1.01 20.68
CA GLU A 92 25.51 -0.79 20.57
C GLU A 92 26.13 -1.91 19.71
N PRO A 93 26.77 -1.57 18.59
CA PRO A 93 27.49 -2.56 17.80
C PRO A 93 28.72 -3.06 18.56
N VAL A 94 29.09 -4.34 18.39
CA VAL A 94 30.25 -4.94 19.03
C VAL A 94 31.55 -4.25 18.59
N TRP A 95 31.57 -3.71 17.38
CA TRP A 95 32.68 -2.93 16.81
C TRP A 95 32.14 -1.97 15.73
N GLY A 96 32.84 -0.87 15.45
CA GLY A 96 32.41 0.13 14.47
C GLY A 96 32.80 1.54 14.89
N GLU A 97 32.61 2.49 14.00
CA GLU A 97 32.93 3.92 14.25
C GLU A 97 31.86 4.61 15.11
N VAL A 98 30.64 4.08 15.09
CA VAL A 98 29.49 4.66 15.81
C VAL A 98 29.19 3.82 17.05
N LYS A 99 29.18 4.48 18.22
CA LYS A 99 28.95 3.80 19.49
C LYS A 99 27.50 3.34 19.69
N GLN A 100 26.55 4.11 19.18
CA GLN A 100 25.12 3.84 19.34
C GLN A 100 24.40 4.04 18.01
N ILE A 101 23.56 3.08 17.64
CA ILE A 101 22.72 3.13 16.44
C ILE A 101 21.27 3.11 16.90
N ARG A 102 20.53 4.18 16.58
CA ARG A 102 19.10 4.26 16.82
C ARG A 102 18.33 3.73 15.60
N ASN A 103 17.50 2.72 15.83
CA ASN A 103 16.58 2.18 14.85
C ASN A 103 15.15 2.70 15.17
N HIS A 104 14.77 3.79 14.53
CA HIS A 104 13.51 4.49 14.81
C HIS A 104 12.73 4.69 13.51
N TYR A 105 11.55 4.06 13.42
CA TYR A 105 10.70 4.15 12.24
C TYR A 105 9.22 3.97 12.59
N ASN A 106 8.36 4.46 11.71
CA ASN A 106 6.96 4.06 11.66
C ASN A 106 6.79 2.98 10.59
N GLU A 107 6.00 1.96 10.90
CA GLU A 107 5.76 0.81 10.01
C GLU A 107 4.30 0.75 9.60
N MET A 108 4.05 0.50 8.31
CA MET A 108 2.74 0.18 7.76
C MET A 108 2.80 -1.18 7.06
N VAL A 109 1.92 -2.09 7.47
CA VAL A 109 1.78 -3.43 6.90
C VAL A 109 0.46 -3.50 6.17
N VAL A 110 0.51 -3.64 4.85
CA VAL A 110 -0.64 -3.73 3.97
C VAL A 110 -0.83 -5.17 3.52
N THR A 111 -1.99 -5.74 3.79
CA THR A 111 -2.38 -7.08 3.31
C THR A 111 -3.29 -6.94 2.10
N LEU A 112 -2.87 -7.53 0.99
CA LEU A 112 -3.55 -7.53 -0.29
C LEU A 112 -4.04 -8.93 -0.62
N ASN A 113 -5.30 -9.04 -1.05
CA ASN A 113 -5.90 -10.29 -1.50
C ASN A 113 -6.17 -10.27 -3.00
N GLN A 114 -5.63 -11.23 -3.74
CA GLN A 114 -5.88 -11.44 -5.16
C GLN A 114 -6.88 -12.60 -5.31
N LYS A 115 -8.18 -12.28 -5.21
CA LYS A 115 -9.28 -13.26 -5.14
C LYS A 115 -9.30 -14.24 -6.30
N ALA A 116 -9.05 -13.79 -7.52
CA ALA A 116 -9.10 -14.65 -8.73
C ALA A 116 -8.08 -15.79 -8.69
N GLN A 117 -6.97 -15.62 -7.98
CA GLN A 117 -5.90 -16.61 -7.82
C GLN A 117 -5.87 -17.23 -6.41
N ASP A 118 -6.77 -16.81 -5.51
CA ASP A 118 -6.83 -17.25 -4.11
C ASP A 118 -5.47 -17.18 -3.42
N ARG A 119 -4.85 -16.00 -3.44
CA ARG A 119 -3.54 -15.75 -2.85
C ARG A 119 -3.44 -14.37 -2.24
N ASN A 120 -2.53 -14.22 -1.28
CA ASN A 120 -2.26 -12.98 -0.59
C ASN A 120 -0.83 -12.51 -0.85
N MET A 121 -0.65 -11.20 -0.84
CA MET A 121 0.64 -10.52 -0.80
C MET A 121 0.60 -9.50 0.33
N ILE A 122 1.67 -9.42 1.11
CA ILE A 122 1.84 -8.39 2.12
C ILE A 122 2.95 -7.45 1.65
N ILE A 123 2.72 -6.14 1.80
CA ILE A 123 3.74 -5.12 1.60
C ILE A 123 3.97 -4.45 2.94
N ARG A 124 5.22 -4.52 3.40
CA ARG A 124 5.64 -3.89 4.65
C ARG A 124 6.51 -2.69 4.34
N PHE A 125 6.03 -1.52 4.71
CA PHE A 125 6.75 -0.24 4.59
C PHE A 125 7.33 0.16 5.93
N ARG A 126 8.56 0.65 5.94
CA ARG A 126 9.20 1.31 7.09
C ARG A 126 9.65 2.69 6.69
N LEU A 127 9.13 3.67 7.39
CA LEU A 127 9.42 5.08 7.14
C LEU A 127 10.31 5.60 8.26
N PHE A 128 11.57 5.85 7.92
CA PHE A 128 12.57 6.48 8.75
C PHE A 128 12.55 8.00 8.53
N ASP A 129 13.27 8.77 9.34
CA ASP A 129 13.37 10.22 9.18
C ASP A 129 14.11 10.64 7.92
N ASP A 130 14.96 9.75 7.40
CA ASP A 130 15.84 9.94 6.25
C ASP A 130 15.48 9.08 5.03
N GLY A 131 14.47 8.21 5.11
CA GLY A 131 14.13 7.37 3.98
C GLY A 131 12.96 6.40 4.17
N LEU A 132 12.67 5.71 3.08
CA LEU A 132 11.66 4.65 2.97
C LEU A 132 12.34 3.34 2.60
N GLY A 133 12.06 2.27 3.36
CA GLY A 133 12.30 0.89 2.96
C GLY A 133 10.98 0.14 2.81
N PHE A 134 10.90 -0.79 1.87
CA PHE A 134 9.77 -1.72 1.81
C PHE A 134 10.20 -3.12 1.37
N ARG A 135 9.36 -4.12 1.70
CA ARG A 135 9.53 -5.49 1.24
C ARG A 135 8.19 -6.15 0.95
N TYR A 136 8.21 -7.13 0.05
CA TYR A 136 7.12 -8.06 -0.15
C TYR A 136 7.26 -9.26 0.78
N GLU A 137 6.14 -9.71 1.33
CA GLU A 137 6.02 -10.94 2.10
C GLU A 137 4.92 -11.81 1.48
N PHE A 138 5.20 -13.09 1.32
CA PHE A 138 4.29 -14.04 0.68
C PHE A 138 3.87 -15.09 1.71
N PRO A 139 2.65 -14.96 2.29
CA PRO A 139 2.12 -16.00 3.16
C PRO A 139 2.03 -17.33 2.42
N LEU A 140 2.36 -18.41 3.12
CA LEU A 140 2.22 -19.76 2.56
C LEU A 140 0.79 -19.97 2.07
N SER A 141 0.62 -20.28 0.79
CA SER A 141 -0.65 -20.65 0.19
C SER A 141 -0.44 -21.75 -0.84
N LYS A 142 -1.49 -22.53 -1.10
CA LYS A 142 -1.44 -23.59 -2.14
C LYS A 142 -1.13 -23.04 -3.52
N ASN A 143 -1.52 -21.78 -3.78
CA ASN A 143 -1.44 -21.14 -5.08
C ASN A 143 -0.21 -20.20 -5.23
N LEU A 144 0.68 -20.17 -4.21
CA LEU A 144 1.91 -19.39 -4.22
C LEU A 144 3.03 -20.09 -3.43
N ASN A 145 3.26 -21.38 -3.68
CA ASN A 145 4.32 -22.14 -3.01
C ASN A 145 5.69 -21.92 -3.63
N TYR A 146 5.73 -21.83 -4.95
CA TYR A 146 6.96 -21.67 -5.72
C TYR A 146 6.68 -20.76 -6.91
N PHE A 147 7.49 -19.75 -7.10
CA PHE A 147 7.38 -18.86 -8.26
C PHE A 147 8.76 -18.38 -8.69
N VAL A 148 8.88 -18.06 -9.96
CA VAL A 148 10.05 -17.43 -10.55
C VAL A 148 9.65 -16.03 -11.02
N ILE A 149 10.39 -15.02 -10.58
CA ILE A 149 10.21 -13.64 -11.03
C ILE A 149 10.72 -13.56 -12.47
N LYS A 150 9.97 -12.89 -13.32
CA LYS A 150 10.38 -12.64 -14.70
C LYS A 150 11.41 -11.50 -14.71
N ASP A 151 12.53 -11.73 -15.40
CA ASP A 151 13.56 -10.72 -15.68
C ASP A 151 13.11 -9.76 -16.78
#